data_be45e5e1b996147ffbf14381fadab668
#
_entry.id   be45e5e1b996147ffbf14381fadab668
#
_cell.length_a   1.000
_cell.length_b   1.000
_cell.length_c   1.000
_cell.angle_alpha   90.00
_cell.angle_beta   90.00
_cell.angle_gamma   90.00
#
_symmetry.space_group_name_H-M   'P 1'
#
loop_
_entity.id
_entity.type
_entity.pdbx_description
1 polymer ?
#
loop_
_entity_poly.entity_id
_entity_poly.type
_entity_poly.pdbx_seq_one_letter_code
_entity_poly.pdbx_strand_id
1 'polypeptide(L)'
;IDAIYERNDVTIRTLEGLEQGKGFYQMEGLKTDLSGHVTITENRIKYDVDYMEGQKTGFFLDQKYNRQAAAKLARGRRVLDCFTHTGAFALNAAAAGAEHVTAVDVSAFALELAAENGKRNGLTNLDYKCADVFDLLTEMAKEKKCDYDYIILDPPAFTKSRATAKNAYHGYKEINRKAMRLLPRGGYLATCSCSHFMTDEMFRKMLREAALDAGVTLRQIEARQQAPDHPILPEVPETDYLKFYLLQVV
;
A
#
# COMPACT_ATOMS: atom_id res chain seq x y z
N ILE A 1 3.50 0.95 -28.89
CA ILE A 1 4.10 1.81 -27.84
C ILE A 1 4.11 3.22 -28.38
N ASP A 2 3.48 4.16 -27.65
CA ASP A 2 3.41 5.57 -28.08
C ASP A 2 4.61 6.37 -27.59
N ALA A 3 5.12 6.08 -26.38
CA ALA A 3 6.27 6.73 -25.79
C ALA A 3 6.97 5.81 -24.78
N ILE A 4 8.22 6.12 -24.47
CA ILE A 4 8.98 5.54 -23.36
C ILE A 4 9.47 6.71 -22.52
N TYR A 5 9.14 6.70 -21.21
CA TYR A 5 9.63 7.69 -20.26
C TYR A 5 10.59 7.01 -19.27
N GLU A 6 11.82 7.47 -19.23
CA GLU A 6 12.85 6.92 -18.36
C GLU A 6 12.82 7.62 -16.99
N ARG A 7 12.81 6.83 -15.91
CA ARG A 7 12.91 7.25 -14.52
C ARG A 7 14.22 6.72 -13.96
N ASN A 8 15.32 7.29 -14.41
CA ASN A 8 16.70 6.96 -14.03
C ASN A 8 17.25 7.91 -12.92
N ASP A 9 16.35 8.58 -12.18
CA ASP A 9 16.62 9.55 -11.14
C ASP A 9 16.81 8.91 -9.74
N VAL A 10 17.27 7.66 -9.69
CA VAL A 10 17.49 6.91 -8.45
C VAL A 10 18.95 6.94 -8.00
N THR A 11 19.19 7.20 -6.71
CA THR A 11 20.53 7.37 -6.12
C THR A 11 21.44 6.16 -6.31
N ILE A 12 20.88 4.94 -6.39
CA ILE A 12 21.68 3.71 -6.56
C ILE A 12 22.54 3.75 -7.85
N ARG A 13 22.08 4.43 -8.88
CA ARG A 13 22.82 4.55 -10.14
C ARG A 13 24.20 5.20 -9.96
N THR A 14 24.31 6.18 -9.06
CA THR A 14 25.62 6.83 -8.78
C THR A 14 26.61 5.88 -8.11
N LEU A 15 26.11 4.90 -7.31
CA LEU A 15 26.97 3.87 -6.72
C LEU A 15 27.50 2.88 -7.75
N GLU A 16 26.78 2.73 -8.87
CA GLU A 16 27.15 1.87 -9.99
C GLU A 16 27.93 2.64 -11.10
N GLY A 17 28.24 3.91 -10.84
CA GLY A 17 28.96 4.77 -11.80
C GLY A 17 28.10 5.19 -12.99
N LEU A 18 26.77 5.13 -12.89
CA LEU A 18 25.82 5.51 -13.92
C LEU A 18 25.26 6.91 -13.66
N GLU A 19 25.03 7.67 -14.72
CA GLU A 19 24.41 9.00 -14.64
C GLU A 19 22.93 8.89 -14.28
N GLN A 20 22.45 9.85 -13.49
CA GLN A 20 21.03 10.03 -13.21
C GLN A 20 20.38 10.88 -14.30
N GLY A 21 19.09 10.63 -14.56
CA GLY A 21 18.31 11.42 -15.49
C GLY A 21 16.85 10.97 -15.53
N LYS A 22 15.99 11.84 -16.02
CA LYS A 22 14.60 11.47 -16.35
C LYS A 22 14.19 12.20 -17.62
N GLY A 23 13.34 11.58 -18.42
CA GLY A 23 12.85 12.18 -19.66
C GLY A 23 12.32 11.15 -20.66
N PHE A 24 11.76 11.66 -21.73
CA PHE A 24 11.34 10.81 -22.84
C PHE A 24 12.55 10.24 -23.58
N TYR A 25 12.52 8.94 -23.81
CA TYR A 25 13.49 8.27 -24.66
C TYR A 25 13.32 8.71 -26.11
N GLN A 26 14.42 9.19 -26.72
CA GLN A 26 14.43 9.71 -28.07
C GLN A 26 14.64 8.57 -29.06
N MET A 27 13.61 8.19 -29.81
CA MET A 27 13.67 7.20 -30.88
C MET A 27 12.65 7.57 -31.94
N GLU A 28 13.00 7.32 -33.21
CA GLU A 28 12.07 7.53 -34.31
C GLU A 28 10.77 6.79 -34.14
N GLY A 29 9.63 7.46 -34.30
CA GLY A 29 8.29 6.91 -34.12
C GLY A 29 7.73 6.98 -32.71
N LEU A 30 8.51 7.42 -31.71
CA LEU A 30 8.02 7.66 -30.35
C LEU A 30 7.66 9.13 -30.13
N LYS A 31 6.60 9.37 -29.35
CA LYS A 31 6.22 10.71 -28.91
C LYS A 31 7.05 11.14 -27.70
N THR A 32 7.36 12.42 -27.62
CA THR A 32 8.21 13.01 -26.57
C THR A 32 7.58 14.22 -25.89
N ASP A 33 6.28 14.46 -26.15
CA ASP A 33 5.54 15.65 -25.72
C ASP A 33 4.23 15.30 -24.99
N LEU A 34 4.14 14.11 -24.38
CA LEU A 34 2.96 13.69 -23.64
C LEU A 34 2.85 14.37 -22.27
N SER A 35 1.63 14.47 -21.76
CA SER A 35 1.28 15.27 -20.57
C SER A 35 1.84 14.76 -19.22
N GLY A 36 2.48 13.61 -19.18
CA GLY A 36 2.92 12.98 -17.93
C GLY A 36 1.84 12.17 -17.22
N HIS A 37 0.60 12.26 -17.67
CA HIS A 37 -0.53 11.55 -17.09
C HIS A 37 -1.09 10.48 -18.03
N VAL A 38 -1.47 9.34 -17.47
CA VAL A 38 -2.14 8.27 -18.19
C VAL A 38 -3.29 7.69 -17.37
N THR A 39 -4.44 7.46 -18.01
CA THR A 39 -5.54 6.74 -17.35
C THR A 39 -5.35 5.24 -17.55
N ILE A 40 -5.21 4.51 -16.44
CA ILE A 40 -5.20 3.05 -16.43
C ILE A 40 -6.51 2.50 -15.85
N THR A 41 -6.83 1.24 -16.15
CA THR A 41 -7.95 0.53 -15.52
C THR A 41 -7.42 -0.72 -14.83
N GLU A 42 -7.63 -0.81 -13.51
CA GLU A 42 -7.30 -1.97 -12.70
C GLU A 42 -8.52 -2.37 -11.86
N ASN A 43 -8.88 -3.65 -11.84
CA ASN A 43 -10.04 -4.15 -11.09
C ASN A 43 -11.36 -3.39 -11.40
N ARG A 44 -11.53 -2.93 -12.65
CA ARG A 44 -12.65 -2.09 -13.13
C ARG A 44 -12.66 -0.66 -12.58
N ILE A 45 -11.63 -0.22 -11.90
CA ILE A 45 -11.45 1.14 -11.38
C ILE A 45 -10.50 1.87 -12.30
N LYS A 46 -10.84 3.10 -12.67
CA LYS A 46 -10.01 3.99 -13.48
C LYS A 46 -9.16 4.86 -12.56
N TYR A 47 -7.86 4.87 -12.82
CA TYR A 47 -6.89 5.72 -12.13
C TYR A 47 -6.25 6.67 -13.11
N ASP A 48 -6.12 7.92 -12.71
CA ASP A 48 -5.17 8.83 -13.33
C ASP A 48 -3.81 8.64 -12.67
N VAL A 49 -2.80 8.35 -13.46
CA VAL A 49 -1.45 8.05 -13.00
C VAL A 49 -0.48 9.07 -13.56
N ASP A 50 0.16 9.81 -12.66
CA ASP A 50 1.29 10.66 -13.02
C ASP A 50 2.57 9.82 -13.05
N TYR A 51 3.05 9.52 -14.25
CA TYR A 51 4.26 8.71 -14.44
C TYR A 51 5.54 9.56 -14.45
N MET A 52 5.44 10.88 -14.53
CA MET A 52 6.58 11.79 -14.49
C MET A 52 6.98 12.19 -13.08
N GLU A 53 6.03 12.64 -12.26
CA GLU A 53 6.31 13.17 -10.93
C GLU A 53 5.82 12.25 -9.81
N GLY A 54 4.96 11.27 -10.14
CA GLY A 54 4.48 10.27 -9.19
C GLY A 54 5.60 9.42 -8.59
N GLN A 55 5.37 8.89 -7.40
CA GLN A 55 6.33 8.03 -6.71
C GLN A 55 6.63 6.78 -7.55
N LYS A 56 7.91 6.44 -7.72
CA LYS A 56 8.38 5.38 -8.63
C LYS A 56 7.85 5.60 -10.05
N THR A 57 6.97 4.72 -10.53
CA THR A 57 6.30 4.80 -11.85
C THR A 57 4.88 5.37 -11.77
N GLY A 58 4.54 6.01 -10.64
CA GLY A 58 3.24 6.65 -10.39
C GLY A 58 2.16 5.72 -9.85
N PHE A 59 2.33 4.40 -9.98
CA PHE A 59 1.37 3.40 -9.50
C PHE A 59 2.05 2.08 -9.12
N PHE A 60 1.52 1.38 -8.11
CA PHE A 60 2.09 0.14 -7.59
C PHE A 60 1.35 -1.08 -8.18
N LEU A 61 1.75 -1.53 -9.36
CA LEU A 61 1.10 -2.63 -10.09
C LEU A 61 1.23 -3.98 -9.37
N ASP A 62 2.27 -4.15 -8.57
CA ASP A 62 2.57 -5.37 -7.81
C ASP A 62 1.48 -5.75 -6.79
N GLN A 63 0.70 -4.77 -6.30
CA GLN A 63 -0.40 -4.96 -5.34
C GLN A 63 -1.76 -5.27 -5.97
N LYS A 64 -1.88 -5.36 -7.29
CA LYS A 64 -3.13 -5.50 -8.04
C LYS A 64 -4.08 -6.55 -7.47
N TYR A 65 -3.58 -7.77 -7.26
CA TYR A 65 -4.39 -8.87 -6.76
C TYR A 65 -4.59 -8.84 -5.25
N ASN A 66 -3.70 -8.18 -4.52
CA ASN A 66 -3.84 -7.96 -3.08
C ASN A 66 -4.96 -6.95 -2.80
N ARG A 67 -5.05 -5.87 -3.61
CA ARG A 67 -6.19 -4.94 -3.58
C ARG A 67 -7.51 -5.65 -3.85
N GLN A 68 -7.53 -6.54 -4.85
CA GLN A 68 -8.72 -7.33 -5.17
C GLN A 68 -9.10 -8.29 -4.04
N ALA A 69 -8.12 -8.93 -3.39
CA ALA A 69 -8.36 -9.82 -2.25
C ALA A 69 -8.88 -9.03 -1.04
N ALA A 70 -8.28 -7.88 -0.71
CA ALA A 70 -8.74 -7.01 0.36
C ALA A 70 -10.19 -6.54 0.13
N ALA A 71 -10.52 -6.13 -1.10
CA ALA A 71 -11.84 -5.64 -1.47
C ALA A 71 -12.96 -6.65 -1.23
N LYS A 72 -12.71 -7.96 -1.35
CA LYS A 72 -13.71 -9.02 -1.10
C LYS A 72 -14.28 -8.98 0.33
N LEU A 73 -13.49 -8.49 1.28
CA LEU A 73 -13.88 -8.41 2.69
C LEU A 73 -14.51 -7.06 3.08
N ALA A 74 -14.54 -6.08 2.15
CA ALA A 74 -14.93 -4.71 2.46
C ALA A 74 -16.46 -4.47 2.50
N ARG A 75 -17.27 -5.33 1.86
CA ARG A 75 -18.73 -5.11 1.73
C ARG A 75 -19.39 -4.90 3.09
N GLY A 76 -20.11 -3.77 3.23
CA GLY A 76 -20.88 -3.40 4.43
C GLY A 76 -19.99 -3.05 5.63
N ARG A 77 -18.68 -2.81 5.44
CA ARG A 77 -17.72 -2.50 6.49
C ARG A 77 -17.29 -1.06 6.47
N ARG A 78 -16.91 -0.57 7.64
CA ARG A 78 -16.23 0.71 7.81
C ARG A 78 -14.72 0.46 7.77
N VAL A 79 -14.08 0.94 6.70
CA VAL A 79 -12.69 0.63 6.37
C VAL A 79 -11.78 1.83 6.66
N LEU A 80 -10.65 1.58 7.32
CA LEU A 80 -9.55 2.54 7.46
C LEU A 80 -8.38 2.07 6.58
N ASP A 81 -8.08 2.79 5.52
CA ASP A 81 -6.95 2.52 4.64
C ASP A 81 -5.78 3.45 4.98
N CYS A 82 -4.76 2.89 5.61
CA CYS A 82 -3.57 3.57 6.08
C CYS A 82 -2.44 3.48 5.07
N PHE A 83 -1.76 4.61 4.83
CA PHE A 83 -0.74 4.76 3.77
C PHE A 83 -1.36 4.58 2.38
N THR A 84 -2.50 5.21 2.19
CA THR A 84 -3.37 4.98 1.02
C THR A 84 -2.75 5.42 -0.30
N HIS A 85 -1.72 6.30 -0.28
CA HIS A 85 -1.10 6.89 -1.45
C HIS A 85 -2.17 7.52 -2.37
N THR A 86 -2.29 7.11 -3.61
CA THR A 86 -3.33 7.58 -4.55
C THR A 86 -4.67 6.85 -4.42
N GLY A 87 -4.93 6.24 -3.27
CA GLY A 87 -6.22 5.65 -2.90
C GLY A 87 -6.47 4.24 -3.42
N ALA A 88 -5.46 3.51 -3.87
CA ALA A 88 -5.70 2.28 -4.62
C ALA A 88 -6.40 1.18 -3.80
N PHE A 89 -6.06 0.95 -2.54
CA PHE A 89 -6.79 0.03 -1.66
C PHE A 89 -8.17 0.59 -1.28
N ALA A 90 -8.23 1.86 -0.90
CA ALA A 90 -9.48 2.54 -0.52
C ALA A 90 -10.54 2.48 -1.62
N LEU A 91 -10.15 2.80 -2.86
CA LEU A 91 -11.06 2.79 -4.01
C LEU A 91 -11.58 1.38 -4.33
N ASN A 92 -10.71 0.35 -4.22
CA ASN A 92 -11.14 -1.04 -4.38
C ASN A 92 -12.13 -1.45 -3.28
N ALA A 93 -11.90 -1.06 -2.04
CA ALA A 93 -12.82 -1.33 -0.92
C ALA A 93 -14.16 -0.61 -1.10
N ALA A 94 -14.14 0.68 -1.47
CA ALA A 94 -15.33 1.47 -1.73
C ALA A 94 -16.19 0.90 -2.88
N ALA A 95 -15.54 0.55 -4.01
CA ALA A 95 -16.21 -0.05 -5.17
C ALA A 95 -16.78 -1.45 -4.88
N ALA A 96 -16.20 -2.19 -3.93
CA ALA A 96 -16.71 -3.48 -3.47
C ALA A 96 -17.92 -3.37 -2.53
N GLY A 97 -18.36 -2.15 -2.20
CA GLY A 97 -19.53 -1.89 -1.37
C GLY A 97 -19.22 -1.76 0.11
N ALA A 98 -18.07 -1.25 0.48
CA ALA A 98 -17.82 -0.80 1.84
C ALA A 98 -18.91 0.22 2.25
N GLU A 99 -19.36 0.18 3.50
CA GLU A 99 -20.27 1.19 4.04
C GLU A 99 -19.62 2.57 3.99
N HIS A 100 -18.37 2.64 4.42
CA HIS A 100 -17.57 3.85 4.41
C HIS A 100 -16.08 3.51 4.38
N VAL A 101 -15.26 4.32 3.71
CA VAL A 101 -13.81 4.18 3.68
C VAL A 101 -13.16 5.51 4.04
N THR A 102 -12.27 5.51 5.04
CA THR A 102 -11.38 6.64 5.32
C THR A 102 -10.00 6.31 4.78
N ALA A 103 -9.54 7.07 3.80
CA ALA A 103 -8.23 6.96 3.17
C ALA A 103 -7.26 7.93 3.83
N VAL A 104 -6.15 7.44 4.39
CA VAL A 104 -5.19 8.23 5.17
C VAL A 104 -3.81 8.18 4.54
N ASP A 105 -3.22 9.35 4.35
CA ASP A 105 -1.81 9.49 3.95
C ASP A 105 -1.23 10.79 4.55
N VAL A 106 0.08 10.86 4.64
CA VAL A 106 0.79 12.08 5.05
C VAL A 106 0.91 13.08 3.89
N SER A 107 0.80 12.61 2.65
CA SER A 107 0.91 13.42 1.44
C SER A 107 -0.44 13.98 1.02
N ALA A 108 -0.65 15.28 1.23
CA ALA A 108 -1.85 15.98 0.74
C ALA A 108 -2.00 15.84 -0.78
N PHE A 109 -0.91 15.93 -1.54
CA PHE A 109 -0.92 15.75 -2.99
C PHE A 109 -1.41 14.36 -3.41
N ALA A 110 -0.95 13.30 -2.74
CA ALA A 110 -1.42 11.95 -3.03
C ALA A 110 -2.92 11.80 -2.73
N LEU A 111 -3.42 12.43 -1.66
CA LEU A 111 -4.84 12.42 -1.31
C LEU A 111 -5.70 13.21 -2.29
N GLU A 112 -5.19 14.30 -2.86
CA GLU A 112 -5.88 15.02 -3.95
C GLU A 112 -6.09 14.10 -5.16
N LEU A 113 -5.04 13.40 -5.60
CA LEU A 113 -5.15 12.41 -6.69
C LEU A 113 -6.10 11.25 -6.33
N ALA A 114 -6.06 10.78 -5.07
CA ALA A 114 -6.99 9.76 -4.58
C ALA A 114 -8.46 10.25 -4.66
N ALA A 115 -8.72 11.50 -4.28
CA ALA A 115 -10.04 12.11 -4.33
C ALA A 115 -10.54 12.29 -5.78
N GLU A 116 -9.67 12.70 -6.69
CA GLU A 116 -9.99 12.81 -8.11
C GLU A 116 -10.31 11.44 -8.72
N ASN A 117 -9.53 10.42 -8.38
CA ASN A 117 -9.79 9.04 -8.78
C ASN A 117 -11.11 8.52 -8.20
N GLY A 118 -11.45 8.85 -6.95
CA GLY A 118 -12.76 8.55 -6.35
C GLY A 118 -13.91 9.14 -7.14
N LYS A 119 -13.83 10.44 -7.47
CA LYS A 119 -14.82 11.16 -8.29
C LYS A 119 -14.94 10.56 -9.69
N ARG A 120 -13.82 10.25 -10.35
CA ARG A 120 -13.74 9.64 -11.68
C ARG A 120 -14.50 8.31 -11.76
N ASN A 121 -14.57 7.58 -10.65
CA ASN A 121 -15.27 6.30 -10.54
C ASN A 121 -16.68 6.42 -9.92
N GLY A 122 -17.16 7.62 -9.63
CA GLY A 122 -18.47 7.86 -9.02
C GLY A 122 -18.62 7.31 -7.60
N LEU A 123 -17.50 7.15 -6.86
CA LEU A 123 -17.50 6.63 -5.51
C LEU A 123 -17.80 7.78 -4.53
N THR A 124 -18.81 7.62 -3.67
CA THR A 124 -19.29 8.66 -2.74
C THR A 124 -19.15 8.28 -1.27
N ASN A 125 -18.66 7.07 -1.01
CA ASN A 125 -18.49 6.49 0.33
C ASN A 125 -17.02 6.54 0.81
N LEU A 126 -16.31 7.62 0.44
CA LEU A 126 -14.89 7.84 0.73
C LEU A 126 -14.68 9.20 1.40
N ASP A 127 -13.89 9.20 2.46
CA ASP A 127 -13.27 10.39 3.05
C ASP A 127 -11.74 10.31 2.98
N TYR A 128 -11.09 11.46 2.91
CA TYR A 128 -9.64 11.57 2.80
C TYR A 128 -9.09 12.37 3.98
N LYS A 129 -8.10 11.81 4.68
CA LYS A 129 -7.51 12.43 5.86
C LYS A 129 -5.99 12.53 5.72
N CYS A 130 -5.47 13.78 5.69
CA CYS A 130 -4.03 14.02 5.74
C CYS A 130 -3.57 13.90 7.19
N ALA A 131 -2.83 12.83 7.52
CA ALA A 131 -2.30 12.58 8.86
C ALA A 131 -1.14 11.58 8.83
N ASP A 132 -0.25 11.66 9.83
CA ASP A 132 0.68 10.59 10.13
C ASP A 132 -0.07 9.40 10.73
N VAL A 133 0.11 8.21 10.15
CA VAL A 133 -0.59 6.99 10.57
C VAL A 133 -0.18 6.54 11.97
N PHE A 134 1.09 6.71 12.35
CA PHE A 134 1.56 6.35 13.71
C PHE A 134 0.87 7.19 14.78
N ASP A 135 0.73 8.48 14.52
CA ASP A 135 0.05 9.43 15.41
C ASP A 135 -1.44 9.15 15.44
N LEU A 136 -2.08 9.00 14.27
CA LEU A 136 -3.50 8.69 14.16
C LEU A 136 -3.89 7.44 14.94
N LEU A 137 -3.20 6.31 14.72
CA LEU A 137 -3.48 5.06 15.44
C LEU A 137 -3.21 5.19 16.94
N THR A 138 -2.26 6.06 17.34
CA THR A 138 -2.00 6.34 18.76
C THR A 138 -3.13 7.11 19.41
N GLU A 139 -3.64 8.13 18.75
CA GLU A 139 -4.77 8.94 19.23
C GLU A 139 -6.04 8.10 19.36
N MET A 140 -6.39 7.35 18.31
CA MET A 140 -7.53 6.44 18.33
C MET A 140 -7.44 5.41 19.48
N ALA A 141 -6.23 4.87 19.73
CA ALA A 141 -6.02 3.92 20.84
C ALA A 141 -6.19 4.57 22.22
N LYS A 142 -5.86 5.86 22.38
CA LYS A 142 -6.08 6.62 23.63
C LYS A 142 -7.55 6.89 23.87
N GLU A 143 -8.27 7.27 22.83
CA GLU A 143 -9.71 7.57 22.92
C GLU A 143 -10.57 6.33 23.12
N LYS A 144 -10.01 5.13 22.94
CA LYS A 144 -10.72 3.83 23.00
C LYS A 144 -11.94 3.80 22.07
N LYS A 145 -11.91 4.61 21.03
CA LYS A 145 -12.98 4.73 20.05
C LYS A 145 -12.45 4.30 18.70
N CYS A 146 -13.05 3.27 18.14
CA CYS A 146 -12.77 2.83 16.78
C CYS A 146 -14.11 2.53 16.09
N ASP A 147 -14.41 3.31 15.08
CA ASP A 147 -15.62 3.14 14.28
C ASP A 147 -15.36 2.22 13.05
N TYR A 148 -14.15 1.63 12.96
CA TYR A 148 -13.75 0.77 11.87
C TYR A 148 -13.74 -0.70 12.29
N ASP A 149 -14.20 -1.55 11.41
CA ASP A 149 -14.16 -3.01 11.55
C ASP A 149 -13.26 -3.69 10.51
N TYR A 150 -12.59 -2.87 9.70
CA TYR A 150 -11.56 -3.31 8.79
C TYR A 150 -10.45 -2.25 8.68
N ILE A 151 -9.20 -2.64 8.92
CA ILE A 151 -8.02 -1.77 8.78
C ILE A 151 -7.09 -2.36 7.73
N ILE A 152 -6.60 -1.51 6.82
CA ILE A 152 -5.60 -1.85 5.80
C ILE A 152 -4.32 -1.09 6.13
N LEU A 153 -3.18 -1.79 6.17
CA LEU A 153 -1.86 -1.24 6.42
C LEU A 153 -0.94 -1.61 5.25
N ASP A 154 -0.67 -0.66 4.35
CA ASP A 154 0.30 -0.81 3.26
C ASP A 154 1.43 0.23 3.38
N PRO A 155 2.24 0.15 4.45
CA PRO A 155 3.27 1.14 4.72
C PRO A 155 4.40 1.09 3.69
N PRO A 156 5.12 2.22 3.49
CA PRO A 156 6.37 2.20 2.75
C PRO A 156 7.39 1.26 3.40
N ALA A 157 8.41 0.87 2.66
CA ALA A 157 9.48 0.04 3.21
C ALA A 157 10.19 0.79 4.36
N PHE A 158 10.02 0.33 5.59
CA PHE A 158 10.66 0.95 6.76
C PHE A 158 12.16 0.67 6.82
N THR A 159 12.68 -0.21 5.96
CA THR A 159 14.11 -0.45 5.84
C THR A 159 14.53 -0.64 4.39
N LYS A 160 15.68 -0.07 4.07
CA LYS A 160 16.37 -0.25 2.78
C LYS A 160 17.74 -0.92 2.97
N SER A 161 18.06 -1.40 4.18
CA SER A 161 19.32 -2.05 4.49
C SER A 161 19.17 -3.06 5.63
N ARG A 162 20.07 -4.06 5.67
CA ARG A 162 20.13 -5.03 6.77
C ARG A 162 20.40 -4.36 8.13
N ALA A 163 21.18 -3.28 8.16
CA ALA A 163 21.51 -2.56 9.38
C ALA A 163 20.29 -1.93 10.07
N THR A 164 19.27 -1.51 9.29
CA THR A 164 18.05 -0.87 9.82
C THR A 164 16.87 -1.84 9.95
N ALA A 165 17.05 -3.12 9.63
CA ALA A 165 15.99 -4.14 9.67
C ALA A 165 15.36 -4.31 11.06
N LYS A 166 16.14 -4.20 12.14
CA LYS A 166 15.64 -4.28 13.53
C LYS A 166 14.69 -3.12 13.86
N ASN A 167 15.05 -1.90 13.47
CA ASN A 167 14.18 -0.73 13.68
C ASN A 167 12.89 -0.83 12.86
N ALA A 168 13.00 -1.30 11.61
CA ALA A 168 11.83 -1.57 10.78
C ALA A 168 10.90 -2.62 11.40
N TYR A 169 11.44 -3.68 11.97
CA TYR A 169 10.67 -4.70 12.68
C TYR A 169 9.82 -4.08 13.79
N HIS A 170 10.41 -3.18 14.60
CA HIS A 170 9.68 -2.46 15.65
C HIS A 170 8.59 -1.54 15.08
N GLY A 171 8.85 -0.83 13.99
CA GLY A 171 7.86 0.01 13.33
C GLY A 171 6.66 -0.80 12.81
N TYR A 172 6.92 -1.90 12.10
CA TYR A 172 5.86 -2.82 11.66
C TYR A 172 5.08 -3.39 12.84
N LYS A 173 5.77 -3.83 13.90
CA LYS A 173 5.13 -4.36 15.11
C LYS A 173 4.21 -3.33 15.75
N GLU A 174 4.66 -2.09 15.86
CA GLU A 174 3.92 -1.01 16.52
C GLU A 174 2.59 -0.70 15.80
N ILE A 175 2.62 -0.48 14.47
CA ILE A 175 1.39 -0.17 13.71
C ILE A 175 0.43 -1.35 13.68
N ASN A 176 0.94 -2.58 13.52
CA ASN A 176 0.12 -3.78 13.51
C ASN A 176 -0.54 -4.02 14.89
N ARG A 177 0.22 -3.88 15.98
CA ARG A 177 -0.30 -3.99 17.34
C ARG A 177 -1.41 -2.98 17.61
N LYS A 178 -1.23 -1.71 17.22
CA LYS A 178 -2.24 -0.66 17.39
C LYS A 178 -3.49 -0.98 16.58
N ALA A 179 -3.36 -1.35 15.31
CA ALA A 179 -4.49 -1.73 14.46
C ALA A 179 -5.27 -2.92 15.04
N MET A 180 -4.57 -3.97 15.50
CA MET A 180 -5.20 -5.14 16.11
C MET A 180 -5.98 -4.81 17.38
N ARG A 181 -5.49 -3.87 18.21
CA ARG A 181 -6.20 -3.42 19.43
C ARG A 181 -7.43 -2.57 19.15
N LEU A 182 -7.45 -1.87 18.01
CA LEU A 182 -8.57 -1.04 17.59
C LEU A 182 -9.70 -1.87 16.98
N LEU A 183 -9.37 -2.98 16.34
CA LEU A 183 -10.36 -3.82 15.67
C LEU A 183 -11.24 -4.58 16.69
N PRO A 184 -12.56 -4.61 16.46
CA PRO A 184 -13.45 -5.45 17.24
C PRO A 184 -13.23 -6.94 16.92
N ARG A 185 -13.73 -7.82 17.79
CA ARG A 185 -13.82 -9.24 17.48
C ARG A 185 -14.65 -9.44 16.20
N GLY A 186 -14.13 -10.22 15.25
CA GLY A 186 -14.71 -10.39 13.91
C GLY A 186 -14.21 -9.38 12.90
N GLY A 187 -13.48 -8.33 13.33
CA GLY A 187 -12.87 -7.34 12.46
C GLY A 187 -11.71 -7.90 11.66
N TYR A 188 -11.36 -7.21 10.56
CA TYR A 188 -10.32 -7.65 9.63
C TYR A 188 -9.12 -6.71 9.61
N LEU A 189 -7.95 -7.29 9.39
CA LEU A 189 -6.70 -6.58 9.15
C LEU A 189 -6.09 -7.09 7.84
N ALA A 190 -5.89 -6.19 6.87
CA ALA A 190 -4.97 -6.40 5.77
C ALA A 190 -3.65 -5.72 6.11
N THR A 191 -2.54 -6.42 5.99
CA THR A 191 -1.24 -5.84 6.32
C THR A 191 -0.15 -6.29 5.37
N CYS A 192 0.72 -5.36 4.99
CA CYS A 192 1.74 -5.55 3.97
C CYS A 192 3.14 -5.19 4.48
N SER A 193 4.14 -5.74 3.80
CA SER A 193 5.52 -5.25 3.80
C SER A 193 6.13 -5.45 2.43
N CYS A 194 6.63 -4.37 1.83
CA CYS A 194 7.32 -4.38 0.54
C CYS A 194 8.87 -4.40 0.66
N SER A 195 9.42 -4.72 1.84
CA SER A 195 10.86 -4.79 2.05
C SER A 195 11.38 -6.22 1.99
N HIS A 196 12.34 -6.53 1.12
CA HIS A 196 13.00 -7.83 1.11
C HIS A 196 13.81 -8.10 2.38
N PHE A 197 14.28 -7.07 3.10
CA PHE A 197 14.93 -7.23 4.40
C PHE A 197 13.98 -7.65 5.54
N MET A 198 12.68 -7.53 5.33
CA MET A 198 11.63 -8.09 6.17
C MET A 198 11.16 -9.40 5.53
N THR A 199 11.84 -10.51 5.79
CA THR A 199 11.45 -11.81 5.23
C THR A 199 10.06 -12.24 5.66
N ASP A 200 9.42 -13.16 4.94
CA ASP A 200 8.10 -13.69 5.31
C ASP A 200 8.09 -14.29 6.72
N GLU A 201 9.13 -15.03 7.08
CA GLU A 201 9.28 -15.60 8.43
C GLU A 201 9.33 -14.52 9.51
N MET A 202 10.12 -13.46 9.28
CA MET A 202 10.22 -12.31 10.19
C MET A 202 8.88 -11.59 10.31
N PHE A 203 8.17 -11.40 9.19
CA PHE A 203 6.89 -10.71 9.19
C PHE A 203 5.82 -11.52 9.92
N ARG A 204 5.72 -12.83 9.71
CA ARG A 204 4.84 -13.74 10.48
C ARG A 204 5.18 -13.76 11.97
N LYS A 205 6.47 -13.78 12.32
CA LYS A 205 6.90 -13.69 13.72
C LYS A 205 6.44 -12.38 14.33
N MET A 206 6.67 -11.26 13.64
CA MET A 206 6.23 -9.93 14.06
C MET A 206 4.72 -9.86 14.29
N LEU A 207 3.90 -10.42 13.37
CA LEU A 207 2.44 -10.45 13.51
C LEU A 207 2.00 -11.25 14.74
N ARG A 208 2.63 -12.41 15.03
CA ARG A 208 2.34 -13.18 16.25
C ARG A 208 2.66 -12.40 17.52
N GLU A 209 3.82 -11.75 17.55
CA GLU A 209 4.22 -10.92 18.70
C GLU A 209 3.31 -9.71 18.88
N ALA A 210 2.93 -9.04 17.77
CA ALA A 210 1.99 -7.92 17.80
C ALA A 210 0.60 -8.35 18.34
N ALA A 211 0.11 -9.53 17.94
CA ALA A 211 -1.16 -10.07 18.41
C ALA A 211 -1.13 -10.39 19.92
N LEU A 212 -0.03 -11.01 20.41
CA LEU A 212 0.18 -11.25 21.84
C LEU A 212 0.17 -9.95 22.64
N ASP A 213 0.92 -8.94 22.17
CA ASP A 213 0.98 -7.62 22.83
C ASP A 213 -0.35 -6.84 22.73
N ALA A 214 -1.16 -7.13 21.72
CA ALA A 214 -2.49 -6.56 21.58
C ALA A 214 -3.55 -7.29 22.44
N GLY A 215 -3.26 -8.50 22.91
CA GLY A 215 -4.19 -9.34 23.65
C GLY A 215 -5.28 -9.95 22.78
N VAL A 216 -4.99 -10.21 21.49
CA VAL A 216 -5.95 -10.77 20.53
C VAL A 216 -5.43 -12.07 19.91
N THR A 217 -6.35 -12.89 19.43
CA THR A 217 -6.05 -14.05 18.59
C THR A 217 -6.37 -13.72 17.13
N LEU A 218 -5.53 -14.17 16.21
CA LEU A 218 -5.70 -13.92 14.78
C LEU A 218 -5.99 -15.22 14.04
N ARG A 219 -6.95 -15.16 13.13
CA ARG A 219 -7.19 -16.17 12.09
C ARG A 219 -6.61 -15.65 10.78
N GLN A 220 -5.71 -16.38 10.17
CA GLN A 220 -5.25 -16.08 8.81
C GLN A 220 -6.35 -16.48 7.81
N ILE A 221 -6.79 -15.53 7.01
CA ILE A 221 -7.76 -15.76 5.92
C ILE A 221 -6.99 -16.07 4.64
N GLU A 222 -5.99 -15.24 4.31
CA GLU A 222 -5.21 -15.37 3.08
C GLU A 222 -3.78 -14.86 3.32
N ALA A 223 -2.80 -15.45 2.62
CA ALA A 223 -1.43 -14.94 2.48
C ALA A 223 -1.08 -14.86 1.01
N ARG A 224 -0.45 -13.77 0.58
CA ARG A 224 -0.16 -13.49 -0.83
C ARG A 224 1.19 -12.80 -0.96
N GLN A 225 1.67 -12.76 -2.19
CA GLN A 225 2.88 -12.07 -2.62
C GLN A 225 2.53 -11.02 -3.68
N GLN A 226 3.53 -10.49 -4.38
CA GLN A 226 3.35 -9.59 -5.51
C GLN A 226 2.60 -10.24 -6.68
N ALA A 227 2.05 -9.41 -7.54
CA ALA A 227 1.38 -9.87 -8.75
C ALA A 227 2.37 -10.59 -9.70
N PRO A 228 1.90 -11.56 -10.52
CA PRO A 228 2.76 -12.38 -11.39
C PRO A 228 3.56 -11.60 -12.45
N ASP A 229 3.16 -10.38 -12.77
CA ASP A 229 3.92 -9.46 -13.64
C ASP A 229 5.17 -8.86 -12.94
N HIS A 230 5.34 -9.16 -11.64
CA HIS A 230 6.54 -8.93 -10.85
C HIS A 230 7.12 -10.29 -10.42
N PRO A 231 7.81 -11.00 -11.32
CA PRO A 231 8.19 -12.40 -11.10
C PRO A 231 9.18 -12.55 -9.95
N ILE A 232 9.01 -13.64 -9.19
CA ILE A 232 9.99 -14.09 -8.21
C ILE A 232 10.96 -15.05 -8.90
N LEU A 233 12.24 -14.72 -8.86
CA LEU A 233 13.31 -15.54 -9.39
C LEU A 233 13.98 -16.28 -8.23
N PRO A 234 13.91 -17.62 -8.14
CA PRO A 234 14.47 -18.36 -7.01
C PRO A 234 15.96 -18.13 -6.78
N GLU A 235 16.71 -17.86 -7.86
CA GLU A 235 18.14 -17.55 -7.81
C GLU A 235 18.44 -16.13 -7.37
N VAL A 236 17.41 -15.25 -7.31
CA VAL A 236 17.53 -13.82 -6.93
C VAL A 236 16.54 -13.53 -5.81
N PRO A 237 16.88 -13.85 -4.55
CA PRO A 237 15.96 -13.75 -3.39
C PRO A 237 15.37 -12.35 -3.17
N GLU A 238 16.06 -11.30 -3.63
CA GLU A 238 15.61 -9.90 -3.55
C GLU A 238 14.33 -9.65 -4.35
N THR A 239 14.02 -10.51 -5.30
CA THR A 239 12.77 -10.44 -6.09
C THR A 239 11.53 -10.88 -5.30
N ASP A 240 11.70 -11.62 -4.20
CA ASP A 240 10.62 -11.94 -3.24
C ASP A 240 10.55 -10.89 -2.15
N TYR A 241 9.91 -9.76 -2.45
CA TYR A 241 9.91 -8.59 -1.57
C TYR A 241 8.57 -8.25 -0.95
N LEU A 242 7.44 -8.70 -1.50
CA LEU A 242 6.11 -8.32 -1.04
C LEU A 242 5.44 -9.42 -0.22
N LYS A 243 5.06 -9.09 0.99
CA LYS A 243 4.24 -9.92 1.87
C LYS A 243 2.92 -9.23 2.11
N PHE A 244 1.82 -9.96 1.94
CA PHE A 244 0.46 -9.48 2.18
C PHE A 244 -0.32 -10.53 2.96
N TYR A 245 -0.95 -10.12 4.05
CA TYR A 245 -1.76 -10.97 4.91
C TYR A 245 -3.14 -10.38 5.13
N LEU A 246 -4.17 -11.20 4.92
CA LEU A 246 -5.53 -10.95 5.41
C LEU A 246 -5.76 -11.74 6.67
N LEU A 247 -6.09 -11.06 7.75
CA LEU A 247 -6.25 -11.59 9.10
C LEU A 247 -7.61 -11.19 9.66
N GLN A 248 -8.16 -12.03 10.53
CA GLN A 248 -9.37 -11.73 11.29
C GLN A 248 -9.06 -11.82 12.79
N VAL A 249 -9.51 -10.83 13.55
CA VAL A 249 -9.50 -10.87 15.03
C VAL A 249 -10.61 -11.80 15.51
N VAL A 250 -10.27 -12.82 16.32
CA VAL A 250 -11.22 -13.85 16.81
C VAL A 250 -11.30 -13.92 18.32
#